data_60454cde6a632e43a7445917c64206fe
#
_entry.id   60454cde6a632e43a7445917c64206fe
#
_cell.length_a   1.000
_cell.length_b   1.000
_cell.length_c   1.000
_cell.angle_alpha   90.00
_cell.angle_beta   90.00
_cell.angle_gamma   90.00
#
_symmetry.space_group_name_H-M   'P 1'
#
loop_
_entity.id
_entity.type
_entity.pdbx_description
1 polymer ?
#
loop_
_entity_poly.entity_id
_entity_poly.type
_entity_poly.pdbx_seq_one_letter_code
_entity_poly.pdbx_strand_id
1 'polypeptide(L)'
;MHTLCIVNGEKDSDFVQMTYTMLPELKTCERGHLKSERFPYMKNVIYVGQEKHRGMYNTAEILLLGNNVEDDRLTELKSKVDCHDVVNMQYTSGTTGFPKGVMLTHYNIANNGFLTGEHMKFTADDKLCCCVPLFHCFGVVLATMNCLTHGCTQVMVERFDPLVVLASIHKERCTALYGVPTMFIAELHHPMFDLFDMSCLRTGIMAGSLCPVELMKQVEEKMYMKVTSVYGLTEAAPGMTATRIDDSFDVRCNTVGRDFEFTEVRVIDPETGEECPVGVQGEMCNRGYNTMKGYYKNPEATAEVIDKDNFLHSGDLGIKDEAEITGSQDVSRI
;
A
#
# COMPACT_ATOMS: atom_id res chain seq x y z
N MET A 1 2.75 3.88 -20.77
CA MET A 1 2.32 5.09 -20.04
C MET A 1 2.18 6.22 -21.04
N HIS A 2 1.04 6.94 -21.00
CA HIS A 2 0.77 8.06 -21.91
C HIS A 2 0.94 9.42 -21.26
N THR A 3 0.74 9.48 -19.95
CA THR A 3 0.81 10.72 -19.18
C THR A 3 1.66 10.48 -17.92
N LEU A 4 2.56 11.39 -17.64
CA LEU A 4 3.36 11.44 -16.41
C LEU A 4 2.86 12.61 -15.57
N CYS A 5 2.49 12.33 -14.32
CA CYS A 5 2.18 13.37 -13.33
C CYS A 5 3.38 13.50 -12.38
N ILE A 6 3.81 14.74 -12.16
CA ILE A 6 4.93 15.05 -11.26
C ILE A 6 4.56 16.18 -10.30
N VAL A 7 5.25 16.24 -9.20
CA VAL A 7 5.25 17.35 -8.23
C VAL A 7 6.64 17.97 -8.16
N ASN A 8 6.84 19.00 -7.36
CA ASN A 8 8.19 19.42 -6.98
C ASN A 8 8.92 18.27 -6.31
N GLY A 9 10.21 18.24 -6.51
CA GLY A 9 11.07 17.27 -5.86
C GLY A 9 11.26 17.57 -4.36
N GLU A 10 11.89 16.64 -3.69
CA GLU A 10 12.23 16.73 -2.28
C GLU A 10 13.74 16.72 -2.06
N LYS A 11 14.22 17.55 -1.12
CA LYS A 11 15.64 17.65 -0.77
C LYS A 11 16.51 17.85 -2.02
N ASP A 12 17.31 16.84 -2.37
CA ASP A 12 18.23 16.86 -3.51
C ASP A 12 17.60 16.35 -4.82
N SER A 13 16.30 16.01 -4.82
CA SER A 13 15.60 15.48 -5.99
C SER A 13 14.69 16.54 -6.61
N ASP A 14 15.10 17.15 -7.71
CA ASP A 14 14.28 18.04 -8.53
C ASP A 14 13.57 17.24 -9.63
N PHE A 15 12.31 16.85 -9.40
CA PHE A 15 11.56 16.02 -10.36
C PHE A 15 11.26 16.77 -11.66
N VAL A 16 11.16 18.09 -11.64
CA VAL A 16 10.97 18.90 -12.85
C VAL A 16 12.22 18.84 -13.71
N GLN A 17 13.40 19.07 -13.12
CA GLN A 17 14.67 19.01 -13.82
C GLN A 17 15.01 17.59 -14.31
N MET A 18 14.72 16.57 -13.48
CA MET A 18 14.86 15.17 -13.86
C MET A 18 13.96 14.84 -15.07
N THR A 19 12.73 15.35 -15.10
CA THR A 19 11.80 15.16 -16.22
C THR A 19 12.32 15.82 -17.49
N TYR A 20 12.87 17.04 -17.42
CA TYR A 20 13.51 17.68 -18.57
C TYR A 20 14.77 16.97 -19.04
N THR A 21 15.48 16.29 -18.16
CA THR A 21 16.65 15.47 -18.52
C THR A 21 16.23 14.21 -19.27
N MET A 22 15.12 13.57 -18.81
CA MET A 22 14.59 12.38 -19.49
C MET A 22 13.84 12.69 -20.79
N LEU A 23 13.18 13.85 -20.86
CA LEU A 23 12.32 14.30 -21.94
C LEU A 23 12.72 15.71 -22.40
N PRO A 24 13.92 15.89 -23.00
CA PRO A 24 14.42 17.20 -23.39
C PRO A 24 13.52 17.90 -24.42
N GLU A 25 12.73 17.16 -25.18
CA GLU A 25 11.77 17.66 -26.16
C GLU A 25 10.69 18.57 -25.53
N LEU A 26 10.40 18.41 -24.23
CA LEU A 26 9.46 19.29 -23.50
C LEU A 26 9.86 20.76 -23.57
N LYS A 27 11.14 21.08 -23.71
CA LYS A 27 11.64 22.47 -23.80
C LYS A 27 11.19 23.19 -25.06
N THR A 28 10.85 22.44 -26.09
CA THR A 28 10.53 22.98 -27.43
C THR A 28 9.12 22.61 -27.93
N CYS A 29 8.52 21.53 -27.44
CA CYS A 29 7.21 21.07 -27.87
C CYS A 29 6.07 21.95 -27.32
N GLU A 30 4.93 21.88 -27.99
CA GLU A 30 3.66 22.35 -27.45
C GLU A 30 3.09 21.31 -26.47
N ARG A 31 2.28 21.76 -25.51
CA ARG A 31 1.62 20.90 -24.54
C ARG A 31 0.67 19.93 -25.23
N GLY A 32 0.70 18.68 -24.81
CA GLY A 32 -0.11 17.61 -25.43
C GLY A 32 0.45 17.05 -26.74
N HIS A 33 1.55 17.60 -27.25
CA HIS A 33 2.16 17.21 -28.52
C HIS A 33 3.60 16.67 -28.35
N LEU A 34 3.91 16.14 -27.16
CA LEU A 34 5.22 15.54 -26.89
C LEU A 34 5.46 14.36 -27.83
N LYS A 35 6.61 14.38 -28.49
CA LYS A 35 7.11 13.28 -29.32
C LYS A 35 8.54 12.98 -28.89
N SER A 36 8.73 11.90 -28.15
CA SER A 36 10.04 11.45 -27.69
C SER A 36 10.39 10.13 -28.35
N GLU A 37 11.58 10.02 -28.89
CA GLU A 37 12.12 8.76 -29.44
C GLU A 37 12.33 7.74 -28.32
N ARG A 38 12.82 8.19 -27.18
CA ARG A 38 13.07 7.34 -26.01
C ARG A 38 11.78 6.81 -25.36
N PHE A 39 10.71 7.63 -25.37
CA PHE A 39 9.42 7.31 -24.76
C PHE A 39 8.26 7.54 -25.75
N PRO A 40 8.15 6.72 -26.81
CA PRO A 40 7.25 6.99 -27.94
C PRO A 40 5.75 7.01 -27.60
N TYR A 41 5.36 6.44 -26.46
CA TYR A 41 3.98 6.46 -25.98
C TYR A 41 3.68 7.62 -25.02
N MET A 42 4.68 8.38 -24.56
CA MET A 42 4.50 9.53 -23.69
C MET A 42 3.98 10.72 -24.47
N LYS A 43 2.81 11.23 -24.13
CA LYS A 43 2.16 12.35 -24.81
C LYS A 43 2.08 13.60 -23.93
N ASN A 44 1.90 13.42 -22.64
CA ASN A 44 1.63 14.50 -21.72
C ASN A 44 2.51 14.39 -20.48
N VAL A 45 2.92 15.55 -19.99
CA VAL A 45 3.44 15.70 -18.63
C VAL A 45 2.58 16.73 -17.91
N ILE A 46 2.13 16.37 -16.70
CA ILE A 46 1.31 17.22 -15.84
C ILE A 46 2.09 17.52 -14.59
N TYR A 47 2.33 18.80 -14.34
CA TYR A 47 2.85 19.26 -13.07
C TYR A 47 1.68 19.51 -12.10
N VAL A 48 1.65 18.76 -11.02
CA VAL A 48 0.62 18.88 -9.98
C VAL A 48 1.00 20.03 -9.06
N GLY A 49 0.55 21.23 -9.42
CA GLY A 49 0.85 22.49 -8.76
C GLY A 49 0.37 23.66 -9.59
N GLN A 50 0.66 24.89 -9.15
CA GLN A 50 0.22 26.13 -9.82
C GLN A 50 1.28 26.69 -10.78
N GLU A 51 2.53 26.31 -10.60
CA GLU A 51 3.64 26.78 -11.42
C GLU A 51 3.52 26.35 -12.87
N LYS A 52 4.04 27.16 -13.78
CA LYS A 52 4.05 26.87 -15.21
C LYS A 52 5.43 26.40 -15.65
N HIS A 53 5.49 25.20 -16.19
CA HIS A 53 6.68 24.63 -16.77
C HIS A 53 6.50 24.44 -18.28
N ARG A 54 7.53 24.74 -19.06
CA ARG A 54 7.48 24.63 -20.53
C ARG A 54 7.18 23.21 -20.96
N GLY A 55 6.22 23.03 -21.88
CA GLY A 55 5.79 21.72 -22.42
C GLY A 55 4.92 20.90 -21.46
N MET A 56 4.70 21.34 -20.22
CA MET A 56 3.87 20.64 -19.22
C MET A 56 2.55 21.39 -18.98
N TYR A 57 1.50 20.64 -18.71
CA TYR A 57 0.26 21.21 -18.13
C TYR A 57 0.45 21.40 -16.63
N ASN A 58 -0.26 22.36 -16.04
CA ASN A 58 -0.40 22.45 -14.59
C ASN A 58 -1.82 22.07 -14.13
N THR A 59 -2.05 22.02 -12.81
CA THR A 59 -3.35 21.62 -12.26
C THR A 59 -4.49 22.51 -12.74
N ALA A 60 -4.31 23.84 -12.77
CA ALA A 60 -5.35 24.77 -13.18
C ALA A 60 -5.74 24.57 -14.66
N GLU A 61 -4.76 24.32 -15.52
CA GLU A 61 -4.99 24.08 -16.94
C GLU A 61 -5.73 22.76 -17.18
N ILE A 62 -5.42 21.71 -16.44
CA ILE A 62 -6.14 20.42 -16.53
C ILE A 62 -7.59 20.56 -16.08
N LEU A 63 -7.86 21.31 -14.99
CA LEU A 63 -9.22 21.57 -14.53
C LEU A 63 -10.02 22.35 -15.57
N LEU A 64 -9.41 23.35 -16.21
CA LEU A 64 -10.07 24.11 -17.30
C LEU A 64 -10.37 23.23 -18.52
N LEU A 65 -9.45 22.34 -18.90
CA LEU A 65 -9.66 21.39 -20.00
C LEU A 65 -10.79 20.40 -19.68
N GLY A 66 -10.92 20.01 -18.42
CA GLY A 66 -11.99 19.12 -17.94
C GLY A 66 -13.39 19.67 -18.19
N ASN A 67 -13.58 21.00 -18.15
CA ASN A 67 -14.88 21.63 -18.42
C ASN A 67 -15.37 21.44 -19.88
N ASN A 68 -14.49 21.04 -20.79
CA ASN A 68 -14.83 20.77 -22.18
C ASN A 68 -15.08 19.27 -22.46
N VAL A 69 -15.03 18.42 -21.44
CA VAL A 69 -15.32 17.00 -21.58
C VAL A 69 -16.81 16.76 -21.31
N GLU A 70 -17.49 16.15 -22.28
CA GLU A 70 -18.89 15.78 -22.16
C GLU A 70 -19.07 14.67 -21.10
N ASP A 71 -20.10 14.77 -20.25
CA ASP A 71 -20.41 13.80 -19.19
C ASP A 71 -20.61 12.38 -19.74
N ASP A 72 -21.19 12.26 -20.94
CA ASP A 72 -21.41 10.99 -21.63
C ASP A 72 -20.10 10.28 -21.93
N ARG A 73 -19.02 11.02 -22.18
CA ARG A 73 -17.69 10.44 -22.45
C ARG A 73 -17.13 9.72 -21.23
N LEU A 74 -17.32 10.26 -20.03
CA LEU A 74 -16.90 9.62 -18.80
C LEU A 74 -17.71 8.34 -18.54
N THR A 75 -19.03 8.41 -18.78
CA THR A 75 -19.94 7.26 -18.66
C THR A 75 -19.54 6.13 -19.63
N GLU A 76 -19.23 6.47 -20.90
CA GLU A 76 -18.72 5.52 -21.89
C GLU A 76 -17.42 4.85 -21.45
N LEU A 77 -16.47 5.63 -20.91
CA LEU A 77 -15.19 5.09 -20.44
C LEU A 77 -15.38 4.15 -19.23
N LYS A 78 -16.23 4.54 -18.27
CA LYS A 78 -16.56 3.70 -17.11
C LYS A 78 -17.14 2.35 -17.52
N SER A 79 -17.99 2.30 -18.56
CA SER A 79 -18.60 1.06 -19.02
C SER A 79 -17.60 0.07 -19.68
N LYS A 80 -16.40 0.53 -20.01
CA LYS A 80 -15.34 -0.28 -20.64
C LYS A 80 -14.32 -0.82 -19.63
N VAL A 81 -14.39 -0.39 -18.38
CA VAL A 81 -13.45 -0.85 -17.34
C VAL A 81 -13.92 -2.19 -16.79
N ASP A 82 -13.04 -3.19 -16.82
CA ASP A 82 -13.25 -4.49 -16.20
C ASP A 82 -12.56 -4.54 -14.82
N CYS A 83 -13.15 -5.22 -13.86
CA CYS A 83 -12.55 -5.34 -12.52
C CYS A 83 -11.21 -6.08 -12.52
N HIS A 84 -10.93 -6.88 -13.57
CA HIS A 84 -9.66 -7.58 -13.76
C HIS A 84 -8.65 -6.80 -14.63
N ASP A 85 -8.97 -5.56 -15.01
CA ASP A 85 -7.99 -4.67 -15.62
C ASP A 85 -6.93 -4.25 -14.60
N VAL A 86 -5.67 -4.15 -15.08
CA VAL A 86 -4.57 -3.64 -14.27
C VAL A 86 -4.75 -2.14 -14.06
N VAL A 87 -4.96 -1.74 -12.82
CA VAL A 87 -5.18 -0.34 -12.44
C VAL A 87 -4.01 0.26 -11.66
N ASN A 88 -3.25 -0.59 -10.99
CA ASN A 88 -2.11 -0.16 -10.19
C ASN A 88 -0.87 -0.95 -10.56
N MET A 89 0.27 -0.27 -10.64
CA MET A 89 1.56 -0.89 -10.88
C MET A 89 2.54 -0.37 -9.85
N GLN A 90 3.02 -1.27 -8.99
CA GLN A 90 3.98 -0.95 -7.95
C GLN A 90 5.32 -1.58 -8.26
N TYR A 91 6.38 -0.82 -8.11
CA TYR A 91 7.73 -1.32 -8.32
C TYR A 91 8.34 -1.78 -6.99
N THR A 92 8.78 -3.04 -6.96
CA THR A 92 9.52 -3.60 -5.82
C THR A 92 11.00 -3.69 -6.16
N SER A 93 11.84 -3.52 -5.14
CA SER A 93 13.28 -3.76 -5.26
C SER A 93 13.53 -5.27 -5.32
N GLY A 94 13.47 -5.86 -6.51
CA GLY A 94 13.74 -7.28 -6.69
C GLY A 94 15.15 -7.68 -6.20
N THR A 95 15.28 -8.92 -5.72
CA THR A 95 16.57 -9.52 -5.30
C THR A 95 17.62 -9.53 -6.42
N THR A 96 17.19 -9.39 -7.68
CA THR A 96 18.06 -9.37 -8.89
C THR A 96 18.60 -8.00 -9.28
N GLY A 97 18.37 -6.95 -8.49
CA GLY A 97 18.93 -5.61 -8.69
C GLY A 97 18.12 -4.66 -9.58
N PHE A 98 17.17 -5.15 -10.39
CA PHE A 98 16.27 -4.30 -11.15
C PHE A 98 14.85 -4.33 -10.55
N PRO A 99 14.17 -3.17 -10.39
CA PRO A 99 12.81 -3.12 -9.89
C PRO A 99 11.85 -3.89 -10.79
N LYS A 100 11.01 -4.75 -10.19
CA LYS A 100 9.94 -5.48 -10.88
C LYS A 100 8.62 -4.72 -10.73
N GLY A 101 7.90 -4.51 -11.83
CA GLY A 101 6.58 -3.86 -11.82
C GLY A 101 5.47 -4.86 -11.53
N VAL A 102 4.97 -4.88 -10.32
CA VAL A 102 3.84 -5.72 -9.89
C VAL A 102 2.54 -5.17 -10.44
N MET A 103 1.80 -5.98 -11.20
CA MET A 103 0.52 -5.59 -11.81
C MET A 103 -0.65 -5.99 -10.92
N LEU A 104 -1.35 -5.00 -10.36
CA LEU A 104 -2.52 -5.18 -9.52
C LEU A 104 -3.79 -4.71 -10.24
N THR A 105 -4.85 -5.50 -10.16
CA THR A 105 -6.15 -5.21 -10.76
C THR A 105 -7.04 -4.43 -9.79
N HIS A 106 -8.14 -3.85 -10.29
CA HIS A 106 -9.20 -3.28 -9.42
C HIS A 106 -9.68 -4.32 -8.41
N TYR A 107 -9.86 -5.58 -8.85
CA TYR A 107 -10.34 -6.68 -8.03
C TYR A 107 -9.38 -6.97 -6.86
N ASN A 108 -8.07 -6.99 -7.11
CA ASN A 108 -7.07 -7.18 -6.06
C ASN A 108 -7.17 -6.08 -4.99
N ILE A 109 -7.02 -4.82 -5.39
CA ILE A 109 -6.84 -3.72 -4.45
C ILE A 109 -8.13 -3.33 -3.72
N ALA A 110 -9.28 -3.40 -4.39
CA ALA A 110 -10.55 -3.05 -3.78
C ALA A 110 -10.94 -4.06 -2.68
N ASN A 111 -10.83 -5.37 -2.97
CA ASN A 111 -11.17 -6.40 -1.99
C ASN A 111 -10.18 -6.42 -0.82
N ASN A 112 -8.87 -6.26 -1.08
CA ASN A 112 -7.87 -6.25 -0.02
C ASN A 112 -8.05 -5.04 0.92
N GLY A 113 -8.35 -3.85 0.37
CA GLY A 113 -8.69 -2.68 1.17
C GLY A 113 -9.98 -2.85 1.97
N PHE A 114 -11.03 -3.43 1.36
CA PHE A 114 -12.30 -3.72 2.04
C PHE A 114 -12.09 -4.66 3.23
N LEU A 115 -11.52 -5.83 3.00
CA LEU A 115 -11.33 -6.83 4.07
C LEU A 115 -10.38 -6.32 5.18
N THR A 116 -9.40 -5.49 4.84
CA THR A 116 -8.56 -4.82 5.83
C THR A 116 -9.40 -3.97 6.80
N GLY A 117 -10.37 -3.23 6.30
CA GLY A 117 -11.26 -2.45 7.14
C GLY A 117 -12.23 -3.30 7.96
N GLU A 118 -12.75 -4.39 7.39
CA GLU A 118 -13.59 -5.35 8.11
C GLU A 118 -12.85 -5.95 9.32
N HIS A 119 -11.55 -6.31 9.17
CA HIS A 119 -10.72 -6.84 10.26
C HIS A 119 -10.60 -5.89 11.45
N MET A 120 -10.70 -4.59 11.20
CA MET A 120 -10.64 -3.53 12.21
C MET A 120 -11.99 -2.90 12.52
N LYS A 121 -13.07 -3.41 11.91
CA LYS A 121 -14.45 -2.91 12.04
C LYS A 121 -14.56 -1.41 11.73
N PHE A 122 -14.02 -1.01 10.56
CA PHE A 122 -14.18 0.35 10.07
C PHE A 122 -15.62 0.65 9.69
N THR A 123 -16.01 1.89 9.91
CA THR A 123 -17.32 2.44 9.55
C THR A 123 -17.15 3.80 8.90
N ALA A 124 -18.22 4.37 8.36
CA ALA A 124 -18.22 5.72 7.78
C ALA A 124 -17.87 6.83 8.80
N ASP A 125 -18.01 6.56 10.09
CA ASP A 125 -17.70 7.52 11.15
C ASP A 125 -16.20 7.57 11.48
N ASP A 126 -15.41 6.60 10.98
CA ASP A 126 -13.99 6.53 11.24
C ASP A 126 -13.20 7.59 10.46
N LYS A 127 -12.08 7.99 11.07
CA LYS A 127 -11.10 8.90 10.48
C LYS A 127 -9.72 8.29 10.60
N LEU A 128 -9.14 7.92 9.47
CA LEU A 128 -7.80 7.34 9.39
C LEU A 128 -6.76 8.43 9.19
N CYS A 129 -5.83 8.60 10.14
CA CYS A 129 -4.61 9.36 9.92
C CYS A 129 -3.64 8.53 9.07
N CYS A 130 -3.41 8.98 7.84
CA CYS A 130 -2.55 8.31 6.86
C CYS A 130 -1.24 9.07 6.70
N CYS A 131 -0.18 8.56 7.32
CA CYS A 131 1.19 9.05 7.23
C CYS A 131 2.12 8.09 6.46
N VAL A 132 1.59 6.96 5.97
CA VAL A 132 2.33 5.99 5.16
C VAL A 132 2.30 6.38 3.69
N PRO A 133 3.38 6.07 2.91
CA PRO A 133 3.49 6.52 1.53
C PRO A 133 2.44 5.91 0.60
N LEU A 134 1.81 6.73 -0.26
CA LEU A 134 0.83 6.27 -1.25
C LEU A 134 1.46 5.54 -2.45
N PHE A 135 2.75 5.66 -2.67
CA PHE A 135 3.46 4.88 -3.68
C PHE A 135 3.74 3.43 -3.24
N HIS A 136 3.37 3.08 -2.00
CA HIS A 136 3.44 1.72 -1.44
C HIS A 136 2.03 1.19 -1.19
N CYS A 137 1.84 -0.14 -1.34
CA CYS A 137 0.54 -0.80 -1.10
C CYS A 137 -0.02 -0.52 0.29
N PHE A 138 0.81 -0.33 1.31
CA PHE A 138 0.35 0.05 2.64
C PHE A 138 -0.49 1.34 2.61
N GLY A 139 -0.03 2.36 1.88
CA GLY A 139 -0.77 3.62 1.76
C GLY A 139 -1.93 3.56 0.76
N VAL A 140 -1.69 3.06 -0.47
CA VAL A 140 -2.74 3.11 -1.50
C VAL A 140 -3.81 2.03 -1.30
N VAL A 141 -3.47 0.84 -0.82
CA VAL A 141 -4.45 -0.24 -0.65
C VAL A 141 -4.97 -0.31 0.78
N LEU A 142 -4.10 -0.59 1.77
CA LEU A 142 -4.58 -0.78 3.14
C LEU A 142 -5.17 0.49 3.74
N ALA A 143 -4.70 1.69 3.35
CA ALA A 143 -5.27 2.94 3.85
C ALA A 143 -6.33 3.53 2.89
N THR A 144 -5.96 3.88 1.64
CA THR A 144 -6.87 4.61 0.75
C THR A 144 -8.06 3.76 0.29
N MET A 145 -7.83 2.51 -0.15
CA MET A 145 -8.93 1.65 -0.56
C MET A 145 -9.83 1.29 0.63
N ASN A 146 -9.27 1.04 1.82
CA ASN A 146 -10.07 0.87 3.03
C ASN A 146 -11.00 2.08 3.26
N CYS A 147 -10.47 3.30 3.25
CA CYS A 147 -11.29 4.49 3.45
C CYS A 147 -12.39 4.63 2.38
N LEU A 148 -12.07 4.35 1.11
CA LEU A 148 -13.04 4.42 0.02
C LEU A 148 -14.15 3.38 0.15
N THR A 149 -13.81 2.14 0.50
CA THR A 149 -14.79 1.04 0.58
C THR A 149 -15.71 1.15 1.80
N HIS A 150 -15.27 1.79 2.88
CA HIS A 150 -16.06 2.01 4.10
C HIS A 150 -16.70 3.40 4.18
N GLY A 151 -16.40 4.27 3.20
CA GLY A 151 -16.91 5.65 3.20
C GLY A 151 -16.37 6.51 4.34
N CYS A 152 -15.25 6.12 4.95
CA CYS A 152 -14.65 6.84 6.06
C CYS A 152 -13.71 7.96 5.61
N THR A 153 -13.34 8.85 6.53
CA THR A 153 -12.47 9.97 6.24
C THR A 153 -11.00 9.56 6.27
N GLN A 154 -10.23 9.96 5.25
CA GLN A 154 -8.78 9.87 5.26
C GLN A 154 -8.16 11.23 5.53
N VAL A 155 -7.45 11.37 6.65
CA VAL A 155 -6.66 12.55 7.02
C VAL A 155 -5.24 12.34 6.53
N MET A 156 -4.86 13.06 5.48
CA MET A 156 -3.58 12.89 4.79
C MET A 156 -2.48 13.71 5.46
N VAL A 157 -1.39 13.05 5.83
CA VAL A 157 -0.14 13.70 6.23
C VAL A 157 0.84 13.60 5.06
N GLU A 158 1.18 14.72 4.45
CA GLU A 158 2.00 14.77 3.23
C GLU A 158 3.34 14.07 3.38
N ARG A 159 3.99 14.27 4.54
CA ARG A 159 5.24 13.62 4.94
C ARG A 159 5.13 13.20 6.38
N PHE A 160 5.70 12.05 6.69
CA PHE A 160 5.83 11.65 8.07
C PHE A 160 6.69 12.65 8.85
N ASP A 161 6.06 13.27 9.81
CA ASP A 161 6.65 14.06 10.89
C ASP A 161 5.85 13.74 12.15
N PRO A 162 6.47 13.24 13.22
CA PRO A 162 5.75 12.79 14.41
C PRO A 162 4.90 13.90 15.03
N LEU A 163 5.37 15.16 15.04
CA LEU A 163 4.60 16.29 15.54
C LEU A 163 3.35 16.55 14.70
N VAL A 164 3.49 16.52 13.37
CA VAL A 164 2.36 16.72 12.44
C VAL A 164 1.34 15.60 12.59
N VAL A 165 1.78 14.34 12.75
CA VAL A 165 0.88 13.20 12.97
C VAL A 165 0.10 13.37 14.29
N LEU A 166 0.79 13.64 15.41
CA LEU A 166 0.15 13.85 16.72
C LEU A 166 -0.84 15.02 16.68
N ALA A 167 -0.46 16.13 16.06
CA ALA A 167 -1.33 17.30 15.90
C ALA A 167 -2.55 17.00 15.02
N SER A 168 -2.38 16.21 13.96
CA SER A 168 -3.48 15.80 13.06
C SER A 168 -4.48 14.90 13.77
N ILE A 169 -4.00 13.91 14.54
CA ILE A 169 -4.85 13.02 15.34
C ILE A 169 -5.68 13.84 16.34
N HIS A 170 -5.03 14.70 17.11
CA HIS A 170 -5.68 15.55 18.10
C HIS A 170 -6.73 16.48 17.48
N LYS A 171 -6.33 17.22 16.42
CA LYS A 171 -7.16 18.24 15.79
C LYS A 171 -8.36 17.65 15.04
N GLU A 172 -8.10 16.66 14.21
CA GLU A 172 -9.12 16.05 13.35
C GLU A 172 -9.91 14.94 14.07
N ARG A 173 -9.51 14.58 15.29
CA ARG A 173 -10.10 13.48 16.08
C ARG A 173 -10.06 12.17 15.32
N CYS A 174 -8.87 11.79 14.85
CA CYS A 174 -8.67 10.55 14.11
C CYS A 174 -8.94 9.34 15.02
N THR A 175 -9.64 8.34 14.49
CA THR A 175 -9.99 7.10 15.18
C THR A 175 -9.02 5.96 14.91
N ALA A 176 -8.22 6.12 13.87
CA ALA A 176 -7.24 5.12 13.44
C ALA A 176 -5.93 5.76 12.96
N LEU A 177 -4.83 5.02 13.14
CA LEU A 177 -3.49 5.39 12.68
C LEU A 177 -2.78 4.19 12.08
N TYR A 178 -2.15 4.36 10.91
CA TYR A 178 -1.31 3.35 10.28
C TYR A 178 0.14 3.80 10.27
N GLY A 179 1.05 2.90 10.60
CA GLY A 179 2.47 3.20 10.59
C GLY A 179 3.35 1.96 10.64
N VAL A 180 4.64 2.17 10.41
CA VAL A 180 5.67 1.18 10.70
C VAL A 180 6.20 1.37 12.12
N PRO A 181 6.83 0.36 12.75
CA PRO A 181 7.29 0.48 14.16
C PRO A 181 8.10 1.73 14.47
N THR A 182 9.00 2.14 13.57
CA THR A 182 9.83 3.33 13.77
C THR A 182 9.04 4.64 13.81
N MET A 183 7.87 4.70 13.13
CA MET A 183 6.97 5.87 13.21
C MET A 183 6.34 5.96 14.59
N PHE A 184 5.79 4.87 15.12
CA PHE A 184 5.22 4.82 16.46
C PHE A 184 6.26 5.14 17.56
N ILE A 185 7.49 4.66 17.40
CA ILE A 185 8.60 5.02 18.31
C ILE A 185 8.83 6.53 18.30
N ALA A 186 8.90 7.15 17.12
CA ALA A 186 9.13 8.58 16.99
C ALA A 186 7.97 9.41 17.60
N GLU A 187 6.73 8.97 17.43
CA GLU A 187 5.54 9.60 18.00
C GLU A 187 5.53 9.50 19.52
N LEU A 188 5.69 8.29 20.08
CA LEU A 188 5.67 8.05 21.54
C LEU A 188 6.80 8.75 22.30
N HIS A 189 7.98 8.94 21.67
CA HIS A 189 9.11 9.62 22.26
C HIS A 189 9.20 11.10 21.90
N HIS A 190 8.19 11.65 21.20
CA HIS A 190 8.21 13.06 20.85
C HIS A 190 8.06 13.92 22.13
N PRO A 191 8.91 14.95 22.35
CA PRO A 191 8.87 15.76 23.57
C PRO A 191 7.53 16.43 23.87
N MET A 192 6.70 16.63 22.85
CA MET A 192 5.38 17.24 22.95
C MET A 192 4.23 16.22 22.98
N PHE A 193 4.52 14.92 23.08
CA PHE A 193 3.48 13.87 23.03
C PHE A 193 2.32 14.13 24.00
N ASP A 194 2.64 14.45 25.25
CA ASP A 194 1.65 14.68 26.31
C ASP A 194 0.76 15.92 26.11
N LEU A 195 1.07 16.77 25.13
CA LEU A 195 0.23 17.92 24.79
C LEU A 195 -0.95 17.56 23.87
N PHE A 196 -0.96 16.35 23.30
CA PHE A 196 -1.98 15.92 22.36
C PHE A 196 -2.89 14.86 22.97
N ASP A 197 -4.19 15.00 22.73
CA ASP A 197 -5.19 14.03 23.17
C ASP A 197 -5.31 12.91 22.12
N MET A 198 -4.86 11.70 22.49
CA MET A 198 -4.92 10.49 21.69
C MET A 198 -6.15 9.63 21.98
N SER A 199 -7.03 10.02 22.91
CA SER A 199 -8.17 9.22 23.38
C SER A 199 -9.24 8.93 22.31
N CYS A 200 -9.18 9.60 21.16
CA CYS A 200 -10.03 9.33 20.02
C CYS A 200 -9.62 8.09 19.20
N LEU A 201 -8.35 7.67 19.32
CA LEU A 201 -7.87 6.49 18.62
C LEU A 201 -8.51 5.22 19.20
N ARG A 202 -8.85 4.26 18.34
CA ARG A 202 -9.38 2.96 18.71
C ARG A 202 -8.67 1.78 18.06
N THR A 203 -8.12 1.99 16.85
CA THR A 203 -7.51 0.92 16.06
C THR A 203 -6.43 1.46 15.12
N GLY A 204 -5.68 0.55 14.51
CA GLY A 204 -4.68 0.87 13.50
C GLY A 204 -3.85 -0.34 13.10
N ILE A 205 -2.96 -0.12 12.15
CA ILE A 205 -2.03 -1.14 11.67
C ILE A 205 -0.60 -0.74 12.00
N MET A 206 0.13 -1.70 12.59
CA MET A 206 1.59 -1.67 12.65
C MET A 206 2.11 -2.82 11.78
N ALA A 207 2.80 -2.49 10.69
CA ALA A 207 3.25 -3.48 9.71
C ALA A 207 4.51 -3.01 8.96
N GLY A 208 4.98 -3.81 7.99
CA GLY A 208 6.15 -3.48 7.16
C GLY A 208 7.49 -3.91 7.76
N SER A 209 7.50 -4.39 8.98
CA SER A 209 8.63 -5.06 9.65
C SER A 209 8.11 -5.78 10.90
N LEU A 210 8.98 -6.52 11.58
CA LEU A 210 8.64 -7.13 12.87
C LEU A 210 8.15 -6.07 13.86
N CYS A 211 6.98 -6.31 14.47
CA CYS A 211 6.36 -5.42 15.43
C CYS A 211 6.75 -5.80 16.86
N PRO A 212 7.60 -5.02 17.56
CA PRO A 212 8.03 -5.36 18.91
C PRO A 212 6.84 -5.35 19.89
N VAL A 213 6.68 -6.44 20.66
CA VAL A 213 5.58 -6.60 21.64
C VAL A 213 5.49 -5.42 22.60
N GLU A 214 6.64 -4.99 23.14
CA GLU A 214 6.70 -3.88 24.08
C GLU A 214 6.25 -2.54 23.44
N LEU A 215 6.53 -2.33 22.15
CA LEU A 215 6.06 -1.16 21.42
C LEU A 215 4.53 -1.19 21.25
N MET A 216 3.98 -2.34 20.86
CA MET A 216 2.53 -2.49 20.71
C MET A 216 1.81 -2.27 22.03
N LYS A 217 2.38 -2.74 23.15
CA LYS A 217 1.86 -2.48 24.49
C LYS A 217 1.85 -0.99 24.84
N GLN A 218 2.96 -0.29 24.57
CA GLN A 218 3.03 1.16 24.80
C GLN A 218 2.03 1.95 23.95
N VAL A 219 1.80 1.53 22.69
CA VAL A 219 0.78 2.13 21.83
C VAL A 219 -0.62 1.93 22.41
N GLU A 220 -0.96 0.72 22.89
CA GLU A 220 -2.26 0.49 23.54
C GLU A 220 -2.44 1.31 24.81
N GLU A 221 -1.41 1.38 25.66
CA GLU A 221 -1.47 2.08 26.94
C GLU A 221 -1.51 3.61 26.79
N LYS A 222 -0.71 4.18 25.86
CA LYS A 222 -0.53 5.63 25.75
C LYS A 222 -1.36 6.27 24.64
N MET A 223 -1.61 5.53 23.55
CA MET A 223 -2.40 6.02 22.41
C MET A 223 -3.82 5.46 22.39
N TYR A 224 -4.19 4.60 23.33
CA TYR A 224 -5.54 4.03 23.52
C TYR A 224 -6.05 3.23 22.33
N MET A 225 -5.19 2.78 21.43
CA MET A 225 -5.61 2.07 20.23
C MET A 225 -5.17 0.60 20.25
N LYS A 226 -6.07 -0.29 19.83
CA LYS A 226 -5.72 -1.68 19.56
C LYS A 226 -5.05 -1.76 18.19
N VAL A 227 -3.79 -2.16 18.20
CA VAL A 227 -3.00 -2.34 16.98
C VAL A 227 -3.22 -3.72 16.41
N THR A 228 -3.46 -3.81 15.11
CA THR A 228 -3.46 -5.07 14.35
C THR A 228 -2.19 -5.18 13.52
N SER A 229 -1.77 -6.41 13.24
CA SER A 229 -0.67 -6.73 12.33
C SER A 229 -1.20 -7.18 10.99
N VAL A 230 -0.56 -6.79 9.91
CA VAL A 230 -0.84 -7.31 8.56
C VAL A 230 0.48 -7.77 7.96
N TYR A 231 0.52 -9.04 7.55
CA TYR A 231 1.63 -9.61 6.82
C TYR A 231 1.27 -9.77 5.35
N GLY A 232 2.26 -9.57 4.50
CA GLY A 232 2.16 -9.78 3.07
C GLY A 232 3.19 -9.00 2.27
N LEU A 233 3.02 -9.00 0.96
CA LEU A 233 3.95 -8.42 0.00
C LEU A 233 3.17 -7.74 -1.13
N THR A 234 3.81 -6.88 -1.88
CA THR A 234 3.17 -6.13 -2.98
C THR A 234 2.47 -7.05 -3.97
N GLU A 235 3.04 -8.22 -4.23
CA GLU A 235 2.55 -9.28 -5.11
C GLU A 235 1.23 -9.91 -4.62
N ALA A 236 0.88 -9.71 -3.31
CA ALA A 236 -0.36 -10.16 -2.69
C ALA A 236 -1.35 -9.01 -2.36
N ALA A 237 -1.19 -7.84 -2.93
CA ALA A 237 -2.08 -6.66 -2.96
C ALA A 237 -2.49 -5.97 -1.64
N PRO A 238 -1.71 -5.78 -0.56
CA PRO A 238 -0.55 -6.54 -0.14
C PRO A 238 -0.87 -7.62 0.91
N GLY A 239 -2.06 -7.62 1.54
CA GLY A 239 -2.38 -8.44 2.71
C GLY A 239 -2.62 -9.90 2.35
N MET A 240 -1.87 -10.80 2.98
CA MET A 240 -2.04 -12.26 2.96
C MET A 240 -2.70 -12.73 4.24
N THR A 241 -2.12 -12.37 5.38
CA THR A 241 -2.68 -12.64 6.71
C THR A 241 -2.79 -11.38 7.53
N ALA A 242 -3.69 -11.37 8.49
CA ALA A 242 -3.84 -10.28 9.46
C ALA A 242 -4.39 -10.78 10.79
N THR A 243 -4.00 -10.11 11.86
CA THR A 243 -4.71 -10.23 13.13
C THR A 243 -6.00 -9.39 13.10
N ARG A 244 -6.97 -9.74 13.93
CA ARG A 244 -8.26 -9.05 14.03
C ARG A 244 -8.29 -8.16 15.28
N ILE A 245 -9.07 -7.10 15.26
CA ILE A 245 -9.20 -6.19 16.41
C ILE A 245 -9.74 -6.91 17.66
N ASP A 246 -10.49 -7.99 17.49
CA ASP A 246 -11.05 -8.79 18.58
C ASP A 246 -10.10 -9.89 19.09
N ASP A 247 -9.01 -10.13 18.41
CA ASP A 247 -8.00 -11.08 18.87
C ASP A 247 -7.39 -10.62 20.20
N SER A 248 -6.92 -11.58 20.99
CA SER A 248 -6.20 -11.29 22.22
C SER A 248 -4.93 -10.47 21.92
N PHE A 249 -4.44 -9.74 22.92
CA PHE A 249 -3.18 -9.00 22.80
C PHE A 249 -2.03 -9.94 22.38
N ASP A 250 -1.97 -11.13 22.96
CA ASP A 250 -0.95 -12.13 22.66
C ASP A 250 -0.96 -12.54 21.18
N VAL A 251 -2.12 -12.84 20.61
CA VAL A 251 -2.27 -13.16 19.16
C VAL A 251 -1.83 -11.98 18.31
N ARG A 252 -2.27 -10.74 18.63
CA ARG A 252 -1.93 -9.55 17.84
C ARG A 252 -0.45 -9.19 17.84
N CYS A 253 0.28 -9.55 18.92
CA CYS A 253 1.69 -9.23 19.09
C CYS A 253 2.65 -10.33 18.63
N ASN A 254 2.25 -11.60 18.75
CA ASN A 254 3.14 -12.73 18.53
C ASN A 254 2.87 -13.50 17.24
N THR A 255 1.86 -13.11 16.47
CA THR A 255 1.51 -13.76 15.21
C THR A 255 1.27 -12.74 14.10
N VAL A 256 1.23 -13.22 12.86
CA VAL A 256 0.76 -12.44 11.71
C VAL A 256 -0.73 -12.71 11.40
N GLY A 257 -1.41 -13.43 12.28
CA GLY A 257 -2.84 -13.67 12.22
C GLY A 257 -3.26 -14.77 11.28
N ARG A 258 -4.47 -14.66 10.75
CA ARG A 258 -5.13 -15.63 9.88
C ARG A 258 -5.22 -15.11 8.46
N ASP A 259 -5.44 -16.03 7.53
CA ASP A 259 -5.70 -15.74 6.12
C ASP A 259 -6.77 -14.64 5.98
N PHE A 260 -6.60 -13.79 4.97
CA PHE A 260 -7.71 -12.94 4.53
C PHE A 260 -8.86 -13.81 4.03
N GLU A 261 -10.09 -13.39 4.23
CA GLU A 261 -11.25 -14.11 3.70
C GLU A 261 -11.12 -14.27 2.18
N PHE A 262 -11.55 -15.43 1.67
CA PHE A 262 -11.47 -15.78 0.23
C PHE A 262 -10.04 -15.93 -0.31
N THR A 263 -9.08 -16.13 0.56
CA THR A 263 -7.70 -16.52 0.21
C THR A 263 -7.34 -17.83 0.92
N GLU A 264 -6.26 -18.45 0.48
CA GLU A 264 -5.71 -19.64 1.09
C GLU A 264 -4.21 -19.41 1.28
N VAL A 265 -3.74 -19.50 2.52
CA VAL A 265 -2.32 -19.45 2.83
C VAL A 265 -1.86 -20.83 3.31
N ARG A 266 -0.85 -21.37 2.63
CA ARG A 266 -0.19 -22.62 3.00
C ARG A 266 1.22 -22.36 3.46
N VAL A 267 1.71 -23.24 4.32
CA VAL A 267 3.14 -23.33 4.68
C VAL A 267 3.70 -24.57 3.99
N ILE A 268 4.60 -24.39 3.05
CA ILE A 268 5.10 -25.42 2.14
C ILE A 268 6.59 -25.67 2.41
N ASP A 269 7.00 -26.93 2.46
CA ASP A 269 8.41 -27.29 2.49
C ASP A 269 9.07 -26.92 1.15
N PRO A 270 10.04 -25.99 1.13
CA PRO A 270 10.66 -25.53 -0.11
C PRO A 270 11.48 -26.59 -0.85
N GLU A 271 11.87 -27.69 -0.19
CA GLU A 271 12.64 -28.80 -0.81
C GLU A 271 11.71 -29.83 -1.48
N THR A 272 10.59 -30.15 -0.84
CA THR A 272 9.68 -31.21 -1.30
C THR A 272 8.47 -30.66 -2.07
N GLY A 273 8.09 -29.41 -1.84
CA GLY A 273 6.86 -28.79 -2.37
C GLY A 273 5.57 -29.31 -1.68
N GLU A 274 5.69 -30.09 -0.60
CA GLU A 274 4.55 -30.59 0.17
C GLU A 274 4.17 -29.62 1.29
N GLU A 275 2.88 -29.64 1.69
CA GLU A 275 2.40 -28.82 2.79
C GLU A 275 2.97 -29.32 4.12
N CYS A 276 3.55 -28.41 4.90
CA CYS A 276 4.14 -28.71 6.20
C CYS A 276 3.05 -29.08 7.23
N PRO A 277 3.32 -30.05 8.12
CA PRO A 277 2.47 -30.27 9.27
C PRO A 277 2.38 -29.04 10.18
N VAL A 278 1.29 -28.94 10.95
CA VAL A 278 1.12 -27.91 11.98
C VAL A 278 2.36 -27.86 12.90
N GLY A 279 2.84 -26.63 13.15
CA GLY A 279 4.03 -26.40 13.98
C GLY A 279 5.37 -26.57 13.26
N VAL A 280 5.37 -26.95 11.99
CA VAL A 280 6.58 -27.09 11.18
C VAL A 280 6.76 -25.86 10.29
N GLN A 281 7.99 -25.33 10.28
CA GLN A 281 8.34 -24.15 9.48
C GLN A 281 8.48 -24.51 7.99
N GLY A 282 7.98 -23.66 7.14
CA GLY A 282 8.13 -23.72 5.68
C GLY A 282 7.87 -22.37 5.03
N GLU A 283 7.90 -22.34 3.69
CA GLU A 283 7.59 -21.14 2.92
C GLU A 283 6.09 -20.82 2.96
N MET A 284 5.75 -19.57 3.21
CA MET A 284 4.37 -19.07 3.14
C MET A 284 3.97 -18.83 1.69
N CYS A 285 2.96 -19.56 1.22
CA CYS A 285 2.42 -19.43 -0.12
C CYS A 285 0.95 -18.99 -0.07
N ASN A 286 0.55 -18.10 -0.96
CA ASN A 286 -0.79 -17.51 -0.97
C ASN A 286 -1.50 -17.73 -2.30
N ARG A 287 -2.79 -18.06 -2.25
CA ARG A 287 -3.67 -18.14 -3.42
C ARG A 287 -4.98 -17.44 -3.13
N GLY A 288 -5.43 -16.59 -4.06
CA GLY A 288 -6.74 -15.95 -3.93
C GLY A 288 -6.89 -14.70 -4.79
N TYR A 289 -7.94 -13.94 -4.49
CA TYR A 289 -8.24 -12.67 -5.19
C TYR A 289 -7.10 -11.66 -5.08
N ASN A 290 -6.25 -11.77 -4.06
CA ASN A 290 -5.16 -10.84 -3.76
C ASN A 290 -3.88 -11.12 -4.56
N THR A 291 -3.73 -12.30 -5.15
CA THR A 291 -2.56 -12.63 -5.98
C THR A 291 -2.48 -11.71 -7.21
N MET A 292 -1.33 -11.10 -7.45
CA MET A 292 -1.08 -10.21 -8.59
C MET A 292 -1.34 -10.88 -9.94
N LYS A 293 -1.57 -10.06 -10.97
CA LYS A 293 -1.65 -10.57 -12.36
C LYS A 293 -0.31 -11.03 -12.92
N GLY A 294 0.80 -10.63 -12.28
CA GLY A 294 2.17 -10.94 -12.65
C GLY A 294 3.06 -9.71 -12.70
N TYR A 295 4.32 -9.90 -13.07
CA TYR A 295 5.27 -8.80 -13.29
C TYR A 295 5.15 -8.25 -14.72
N TYR A 296 5.09 -6.94 -14.83
CA TYR A 296 4.96 -6.25 -16.11
C TYR A 296 6.10 -6.59 -17.07
N LYS A 297 5.75 -7.16 -18.26
CA LYS A 297 6.70 -7.58 -19.28
C LYS A 297 7.80 -8.54 -18.79
N ASN A 298 7.52 -9.29 -17.75
CA ASN A 298 8.46 -10.28 -17.19
C ASN A 298 7.73 -11.58 -16.84
N PRO A 299 7.31 -12.36 -17.87
CA PRO A 299 6.60 -13.63 -17.64
C PRO A 299 7.48 -14.69 -17.00
N GLU A 300 8.79 -14.66 -17.22
CA GLU A 300 9.73 -15.61 -16.61
C GLU A 300 9.76 -15.43 -15.08
N ALA A 301 10.02 -14.20 -14.60
CA ALA A 301 9.98 -13.92 -13.17
C ALA A 301 8.58 -14.14 -12.55
N THR A 302 7.50 -14.00 -13.35
CA THR A 302 6.15 -14.33 -12.88
C THR A 302 6.00 -15.84 -12.62
N ALA A 303 6.48 -16.66 -13.54
CA ALA A 303 6.44 -18.12 -13.42
C ALA A 303 7.35 -18.68 -12.33
N GLU A 304 8.37 -17.92 -11.91
CA GLU A 304 9.23 -18.27 -10.77
C GLU A 304 8.50 -18.14 -9.42
N VAL A 305 7.54 -17.20 -9.31
CA VAL A 305 6.88 -16.90 -8.03
C VAL A 305 5.41 -17.31 -7.99
N ILE A 306 4.77 -17.57 -9.11
CA ILE A 306 3.40 -18.11 -9.16
C ILE A 306 3.45 -19.48 -9.80
N ASP A 307 3.12 -20.52 -9.02
CA ASP A 307 3.17 -21.90 -9.46
C ASP A 307 2.00 -22.30 -10.35
N LYS A 308 2.00 -23.56 -10.83
CA LYS A 308 0.94 -24.13 -11.69
C LYS A 308 -0.44 -24.20 -11.03
N ASP A 309 -0.49 -24.22 -9.70
CA ASP A 309 -1.72 -24.28 -8.90
C ASP A 309 -2.16 -22.87 -8.46
N ASN A 310 -1.51 -21.82 -8.99
CA ASN A 310 -1.70 -20.41 -8.72
C ASN A 310 -1.37 -19.97 -7.29
N PHE A 311 -0.51 -20.69 -6.60
CA PHE A 311 0.06 -20.19 -5.36
C PHE A 311 1.20 -19.23 -5.64
N LEU A 312 1.14 -18.07 -5.00
CA LEU A 312 2.21 -17.08 -4.95
C LEU A 312 3.18 -17.48 -3.83
N HIS A 313 4.41 -17.78 -4.18
CA HIS A 313 5.52 -18.04 -3.29
C HIS A 313 6.07 -16.73 -2.72
N SER A 314 6.03 -16.56 -1.40
CA SER A 314 6.44 -15.30 -0.77
C SER A 314 7.96 -15.15 -0.62
N GLY A 315 8.68 -16.26 -0.55
CA GLY A 315 10.08 -16.29 -0.17
C GLY A 315 10.32 -16.07 1.33
N ASP A 316 9.27 -16.03 2.14
CA ASP A 316 9.34 -15.82 3.59
C ASP A 316 8.92 -17.10 4.33
N LEU A 317 9.58 -17.40 5.45
CA LEU A 317 9.29 -18.58 6.27
C LEU A 317 8.25 -18.24 7.35
N GLY A 318 7.33 -19.18 7.58
CA GLY A 318 6.32 -19.11 8.63
C GLY A 318 5.99 -20.47 9.23
N ILE A 319 5.18 -20.46 10.28
CA ILE A 319 4.65 -21.64 10.96
C ILE A 319 3.15 -21.46 11.12
N LYS A 320 2.36 -22.48 10.86
CA LYS A 320 0.90 -22.47 11.08
C LYS A 320 0.58 -23.31 12.31
N ASP A 321 -0.29 -22.82 13.20
CA ASP A 321 -0.75 -23.53 14.39
C ASP A 321 -2.09 -24.27 14.17
N GLU A 322 -2.58 -24.99 15.18
CA GLU A 322 -3.86 -25.73 15.12
C GLU A 322 -5.10 -24.82 14.93
N ALA A 323 -4.98 -23.54 15.26
CA ALA A 323 -6.05 -22.55 15.07
C ALA A 323 -5.95 -21.82 13.71
N GLU A 324 -5.11 -22.32 12.81
CA GLU A 324 -4.78 -21.71 11.52
C GLU A 324 -4.17 -20.29 11.64
N ILE A 325 -3.64 -19.98 12.82
CA ILE A 325 -2.93 -18.73 13.08
C ILE A 325 -1.48 -18.91 12.64
N THR A 326 -1.07 -18.02 11.73
CA THR A 326 0.30 -18.05 11.21
C THR A 326 1.21 -17.23 12.14
N GLY A 327 2.26 -17.88 12.65
CA GLY A 327 3.32 -17.24 13.41
C GLY A 327 4.56 -17.08 12.55
N SER A 328 5.18 -15.90 12.57
CA SER A 328 6.53 -15.72 12.03
C SER A 328 7.48 -15.47 13.20
N GLN A 329 8.31 -16.44 13.56
CA GLN A 329 9.36 -16.22 14.55
C GLN A 329 10.62 -15.58 13.96
N ASP A 330 10.77 -15.59 12.63
CA ASP A 330 11.77 -14.84 11.90
C ASP A 330 11.32 -14.75 10.43
N VAL A 331 11.12 -13.54 9.92
CA VAL A 331 11.04 -13.33 8.47
C VAL A 331 12.48 -13.41 7.94
N SER A 332 13.06 -14.59 7.98
CA SER A 332 14.29 -14.88 7.25
C SER A 332 13.89 -15.21 5.82
N ARG A 333 14.29 -14.39 4.87
CA ARG A 333 14.15 -14.72 3.45
C ARG A 333 14.94 -15.97 3.12
N ILE A 334 14.33 -16.86 2.35
CA ILE A 334 15.00 -18.00 1.72
C ILE A 334 16.03 -17.51 0.68
#